data_a05d4275e772d3eb5b2f15aea2eb69c0
#
_entry.id   a05d4275e772d3eb5b2f15aea2eb69c0
#
_cell.length_a   1.000
_cell.length_b   1.000
_cell.length_c   1.000
_cell.angle_alpha   90.00
_cell.angle_beta   90.00
_cell.angle_gamma   90.00
#
_symmetry.space_group_name_H-M   'P 1'
#
loop_
_entity.id
_entity.type
_entity.pdbx_description
1 polymer ?
#
loop_
_entity_poly.entity_id
_entity_poly.type
_entity_poly.pdbx_seq_one_letter_code
_entity_poly.pdbx_strand_id
1 'polypeptide(L)'
;MKIKETNLSVFNKQSWEKANRQLLAKMLQEFMYENIIEPKQLQKQGALATYRWEDHRGVTYTYQAKQRLFDSFSVLPESIKLTSKASTPTFSEALQLLISLSEDKGMSSSTAGHLAKEYFHTLIADVHLQNRKSADELAGMDYAELEGEMTGHPWITYNKGRIGFGYDDYLRFAPEQKQKIKLSWIAVAKQIASFHSLDTLGFDDVMEQELSGKTLAEFEKELTSQDLLAADYYYIPVHEWQWMNVIVPLFAEYIANDLIVPLGEGEDQYFPQQSIRTFVNTTNRDKYHVKLPMSILNTLVYRGLPSERTVIAPQVTQHIKGIRDR
;
A
#
# COMPACT_ATOMS: atom_id res chain seq x y z
N MET A 1 -0.72 14.84 -18.56
CA MET A 1 0.29 15.76 -17.97
C MET A 1 1.49 15.83 -18.91
N LYS A 2 1.97 17.03 -19.22
CA LYS A 2 3.17 17.18 -20.06
C LYS A 2 4.42 16.97 -19.20
N ILE A 3 5.48 16.37 -19.76
CA ILE A 3 6.74 16.08 -19.03
C ILE A 3 7.26 17.29 -18.24
N LYS A 4 7.16 18.49 -18.79
CA LYS A 4 7.62 19.75 -18.14
C LYS A 4 6.76 20.19 -16.94
N GLU A 5 5.56 19.66 -16.78
CA GLU A 5 4.63 19.99 -15.69
C GLU A 5 4.78 19.05 -14.48
N THR A 6 5.58 17.99 -14.61
CA THR A 6 5.86 17.06 -13.51
C THR A 6 6.78 17.72 -12.49
N ASN A 7 6.30 17.91 -11.26
CA ASN A 7 7.15 18.42 -10.18
C ASN A 7 8.08 17.29 -9.68
N LEU A 8 9.36 17.39 -9.99
CA LEU A 8 10.39 16.42 -9.62
C LEU A 8 11.35 16.95 -8.54
N SER A 9 11.05 18.08 -7.91
CA SER A 9 11.92 18.73 -6.90
C SER A 9 12.20 17.86 -5.68
N VAL A 10 11.31 16.90 -5.37
CA VAL A 10 11.49 15.93 -4.29
C VAL A 10 12.70 15.01 -4.54
N PHE A 11 13.03 14.71 -5.79
CA PHE A 11 14.16 13.85 -6.17
C PHE A 11 15.50 14.61 -6.20
N ASN A 12 15.80 15.30 -5.10
CA ASN A 12 17.12 15.90 -4.92
C ASN A 12 18.11 14.86 -4.35
N LYS A 13 19.41 15.12 -4.57
CA LYS A 13 20.50 14.21 -4.19
C LYS A 13 20.46 13.86 -2.70
N GLN A 14 20.26 14.82 -1.83
CA GLN A 14 20.27 14.62 -0.38
C GLN A 14 19.14 13.72 0.10
N SER A 15 17.90 13.97 -0.35
CA SER A 15 16.74 13.14 0.00
C SER A 15 16.88 11.73 -0.55
N TRP A 16 17.42 11.59 -1.77
CA TRP A 16 17.67 10.30 -2.38
C TRP A 16 18.71 9.47 -1.61
N GLU A 17 19.86 10.06 -1.30
CA GLU A 17 20.93 9.37 -0.55
C GLU A 17 20.46 8.95 0.84
N LYS A 18 19.70 9.83 1.52
CA LYS A 18 19.16 9.53 2.85
C LYS A 18 18.14 8.39 2.81
N ALA A 19 17.18 8.41 1.89
CA ALA A 19 16.19 7.36 1.73
C ALA A 19 16.87 6.03 1.34
N ASN A 20 17.82 6.04 0.41
CA ASN A 20 18.58 4.87 0.02
C ASN A 20 19.36 4.27 1.20
N ARG A 21 19.99 5.09 2.02
CA ARG A 21 20.74 4.64 3.20
C ARG A 21 19.83 4.04 4.27
N GLN A 22 18.64 4.61 4.47
CA GLN A 22 17.62 4.05 5.36
C GLN A 22 17.09 2.72 4.86
N LEU A 23 16.84 2.60 3.54
CA LEU A 23 16.40 1.36 2.94
C LEU A 23 17.49 0.27 3.03
N LEU A 24 18.76 0.62 2.80
CA LEU A 24 19.89 -0.31 3.01
C LEU A 24 19.95 -0.82 4.45
N ALA A 25 19.78 0.07 5.44
CA ALA A 25 19.76 -0.33 6.84
C ALA A 25 18.61 -1.30 7.13
N LYS A 26 17.43 -1.04 6.57
CA LYS A 26 16.28 -1.94 6.69
C LYS A 26 16.55 -3.29 6.02
N MET A 27 17.16 -3.31 4.83
CA MET A 27 17.53 -4.55 4.16
C MET A 27 18.49 -5.38 5.03
N LEU A 28 19.55 -4.78 5.55
CA LEU A 28 20.52 -5.49 6.39
C LEU A 28 19.85 -6.06 7.65
N GLN A 29 19.01 -5.31 8.35
CA GLN A 29 18.34 -5.80 9.56
C GLN A 29 17.35 -6.94 9.29
N GLU A 30 16.53 -6.83 8.25
CA GLU A 30 15.55 -7.88 7.92
C GLU A 30 16.24 -9.13 7.37
N PHE A 31 17.29 -8.96 6.57
CA PHE A 31 18.05 -10.10 6.05
C PHE A 31 18.88 -10.82 7.13
N MET A 32 19.29 -10.13 8.20
CA MET A 32 19.82 -10.77 9.41
C MET A 32 18.74 -11.56 10.14
N TYR A 33 17.58 -10.97 10.33
CA TYR A 33 16.45 -11.60 11.02
C TYR A 33 15.97 -12.87 10.32
N GLU A 34 15.89 -12.84 9.00
CA GLU A 34 15.47 -13.98 8.15
C GLU A 34 16.61 -14.99 7.87
N ASN A 35 17.80 -14.76 8.44
CA ASN A 35 19.00 -15.56 8.16
C ASN A 35 19.37 -15.65 6.66
N ILE A 36 19.03 -14.63 5.88
CA ILE A 36 19.46 -14.49 4.49
C ILE A 36 20.94 -14.13 4.42
N ILE A 37 21.40 -13.33 5.38
CA ILE A 37 22.81 -12.99 5.61
C ILE A 37 23.21 -13.34 7.04
N GLU A 38 24.44 -13.82 7.22
CA GLU A 38 25.02 -14.19 8.51
C GLU A 38 26.26 -13.34 8.80
N PRO A 39 26.11 -12.09 9.28
CA PRO A 39 27.23 -11.22 9.55
C PRO A 39 27.99 -11.64 10.82
N LYS A 40 29.30 -11.51 10.75
CA LYS A 40 30.19 -11.74 11.91
C LYS A 40 30.11 -10.52 12.84
N GLN A 41 29.80 -10.77 14.12
CA GLN A 41 29.91 -9.76 15.16
C GLN A 41 31.40 -9.54 15.49
N LEU A 42 31.87 -8.30 15.35
CA LEU A 42 33.27 -7.93 15.65
C LEU A 42 33.43 -7.41 17.07
N GLN A 43 32.54 -6.58 17.53
CA GLN A 43 32.59 -5.92 18.83
C GLN A 43 31.20 -5.72 19.37
N LYS A 44 31.04 -5.73 20.71
CA LYS A 44 29.76 -5.43 21.40
C LYS A 44 30.05 -4.48 22.56
N GLN A 45 29.21 -3.43 22.65
CA GLN A 45 29.22 -2.46 23.74
C GLN A 45 27.77 -2.27 24.23
N GLY A 46 27.40 -2.92 25.32
CA GLY A 46 26.03 -2.94 25.81
C GLY A 46 25.07 -3.56 24.80
N ALA A 47 24.04 -2.82 24.40
CA ALA A 47 23.06 -3.25 23.41
C ALA A 47 23.51 -3.04 21.95
N LEU A 48 24.59 -2.27 21.72
CA LEU A 48 25.10 -1.94 20.40
C LEU A 48 26.26 -2.88 20.04
N ALA A 49 26.19 -3.48 18.84
CA ALA A 49 27.27 -4.30 18.33
C ALA A 49 27.66 -3.88 16.90
N THR A 50 28.92 -4.09 16.58
CA THR A 50 29.44 -3.88 15.22
C THR A 50 29.48 -5.22 14.49
N TYR A 51 28.90 -5.24 13.31
CA TYR A 51 28.80 -6.40 12.44
C TYR A 51 29.58 -6.17 11.15
N ARG A 52 30.08 -7.28 10.56
CA ARG A 52 30.72 -7.31 9.27
C ARG A 52 30.21 -8.49 8.46
N TRP A 53 29.85 -8.22 7.22
CA TRP A 53 29.44 -9.21 6.24
C TRP A 53 30.07 -8.89 4.88
N GLU A 54 30.43 -9.89 4.12
CA GLU A 54 30.97 -9.75 2.76
C GLU A 54 30.06 -10.51 1.79
N ASP A 55 29.64 -9.87 0.73
CA ASP A 55 28.84 -10.51 -0.30
C ASP A 55 29.71 -11.34 -1.27
N HIS A 56 29.10 -12.14 -2.14
CA HIS A 56 29.79 -12.99 -3.10
C HIS A 56 30.60 -12.19 -4.15
N ARG A 57 30.35 -10.90 -4.30
CA ARG A 57 31.10 -9.98 -5.16
C ARG A 57 32.30 -9.34 -4.46
N GLY A 58 32.52 -9.66 -3.19
CA GLY A 58 33.60 -9.11 -2.38
C GLY A 58 33.37 -7.71 -1.87
N VAL A 59 32.11 -7.26 -1.83
CA VAL A 59 31.74 -6.02 -1.15
C VAL A 59 31.54 -6.31 0.33
N THR A 60 32.33 -5.62 1.16
CA THR A 60 32.23 -5.73 2.62
C THR A 60 31.32 -4.64 3.17
N TYR A 61 30.32 -5.04 3.93
CA TYR A 61 29.42 -4.21 4.71
C TYR A 61 29.84 -4.24 6.18
N THR A 62 30.16 -3.09 6.76
CA THR A 62 30.43 -2.94 8.19
C THR A 62 29.44 -1.95 8.76
N TYR A 63 28.72 -2.31 9.83
CA TYR A 63 27.67 -1.48 10.39
C TYR A 63 27.42 -1.78 11.85
N GLN A 64 26.74 -0.86 12.54
CA GLN A 64 26.30 -1.04 13.92
C GLN A 64 24.81 -1.36 13.98
N ALA A 65 24.45 -2.30 14.86
CA ALA A 65 23.05 -2.64 15.12
C ALA A 65 22.83 -2.91 16.60
N LYS A 66 21.59 -2.58 17.05
CA LYS A 66 21.07 -2.96 18.35
C LYS A 66 20.25 -4.22 18.20
N GLN A 67 20.59 -5.28 18.94
CA GLN A 67 19.70 -6.42 19.08
C GLN A 67 18.46 -6.03 19.87
N ARG A 68 17.30 -6.42 19.41
CA ARG A 68 15.98 -6.17 19.99
C ARG A 68 15.37 -7.47 20.48
N LEU A 69 14.13 -7.42 20.96
CA LEU A 69 13.35 -8.61 21.33
C LEU A 69 13.09 -9.49 20.11
N PHE A 70 12.88 -10.78 20.32
CA PHE A 70 12.58 -11.77 19.29
C PHE A 70 13.65 -11.87 18.18
N ASP A 71 14.93 -11.72 18.58
CA ASP A 71 16.09 -11.78 17.68
C ASP A 71 16.07 -10.78 16.51
N SER A 72 15.24 -9.76 16.60
CA SER A 72 15.21 -8.67 15.63
C SER A 72 16.37 -7.69 15.88
N PHE A 73 16.69 -6.92 14.85
CA PHE A 73 17.78 -5.95 14.87
C PHE A 73 17.29 -4.55 14.52
N SER A 74 18.05 -3.54 14.93
CA SER A 74 17.87 -2.15 14.51
C SER A 74 19.21 -1.63 14.05
N VAL A 75 19.44 -1.60 12.74
CA VAL A 75 20.66 -1.10 12.11
C VAL A 75 20.66 0.42 12.10
N LEU A 76 21.80 1.03 12.46
CA LEU A 76 22.00 2.47 12.42
C LEU A 76 22.42 2.89 11.00
N PRO A 77 21.59 3.59 10.21
CA PRO A 77 21.88 3.89 8.80
C PRO A 77 23.21 4.62 8.59
N GLU A 78 23.52 5.58 9.46
CA GLU A 78 24.74 6.40 9.40
C GLU A 78 26.03 5.63 9.70
N SER A 79 25.93 4.47 10.37
CA SER A 79 27.05 3.63 10.72
C SER A 79 27.52 2.71 9.56
N ILE A 80 26.71 2.58 8.50
CA ILE A 80 26.99 1.64 7.41
C ILE A 80 28.19 2.14 6.59
N LYS A 81 29.19 1.28 6.43
CA LYS A 81 30.37 1.50 5.59
C LYS A 81 30.50 0.36 4.62
N LEU A 82 30.68 0.69 3.35
CA LEU A 82 30.96 -0.27 2.29
C LEU A 82 32.43 -0.16 1.87
N THR A 83 33.07 -1.29 1.69
CA THR A 83 34.42 -1.39 1.13
C THR A 83 34.39 -2.40 0.00
N SER A 84 34.72 -1.96 -1.21
CA SER A 84 34.82 -2.81 -2.39
C SER A 84 36.25 -2.81 -2.93
N LYS A 85 36.68 -3.94 -3.47
CA LYS A 85 37.94 -4.07 -4.22
C LYS A 85 37.77 -3.65 -5.70
N ALA A 86 36.53 -3.54 -6.15
CA ALA A 86 36.15 -3.13 -7.52
C ALA A 86 35.97 -1.63 -7.64
N SER A 87 35.99 -1.11 -8.86
CA SER A 87 35.66 0.28 -9.18
C SER A 87 34.30 0.68 -8.63
N THR A 88 34.15 1.95 -8.27
CA THR A 88 32.92 2.51 -7.67
C THR A 88 31.69 2.14 -8.50
N PRO A 89 30.69 1.52 -7.90
CA PRO A 89 29.50 1.16 -8.61
C PRO A 89 28.69 2.37 -9.05
N THR A 90 28.00 2.24 -10.18
CA THR A 90 27.11 3.30 -10.72
C THR A 90 25.73 3.32 -10.07
N PHE A 91 25.38 2.31 -9.28
CA PHE A 91 24.08 2.18 -8.64
C PHE A 91 24.12 2.52 -7.16
N SER A 92 22.98 2.80 -6.57
CA SER A 92 22.85 3.00 -5.12
C SER A 92 23.25 1.75 -4.33
N GLU A 93 23.78 1.95 -3.13
CA GLU A 93 24.29 0.86 -2.26
C GLU A 93 23.21 -0.21 -1.96
N ALA A 94 21.96 0.21 -1.75
CA ALA A 94 20.87 -0.72 -1.49
C ALA A 94 20.49 -1.55 -2.73
N LEU A 95 20.52 -0.97 -3.92
CA LEU A 95 20.29 -1.70 -5.18
C LEU A 95 21.41 -2.71 -5.45
N GLN A 96 22.67 -2.36 -5.11
CA GLN A 96 23.80 -3.28 -5.23
C GLN A 96 23.63 -4.50 -4.34
N LEU A 97 23.21 -4.30 -3.09
CA LEU A 97 22.90 -5.41 -2.18
C LEU A 97 21.77 -6.29 -2.73
N LEU A 98 20.69 -5.69 -3.27
CA LEU A 98 19.60 -6.44 -3.90
C LEU A 98 20.11 -7.31 -5.07
N ILE A 99 20.88 -6.72 -5.98
CA ILE A 99 21.42 -7.43 -7.16
C ILE A 99 22.35 -8.56 -6.71
N SER A 100 23.28 -8.26 -5.79
CA SER A 100 24.23 -9.25 -5.27
C SER A 100 23.52 -10.44 -4.64
N LEU A 101 22.54 -10.21 -3.78
CA LEU A 101 21.75 -11.29 -3.16
C LEU A 101 20.89 -12.05 -4.16
N SER A 102 20.32 -11.37 -5.16
CA SER A 102 19.55 -12.04 -6.20
C SER A 102 20.38 -13.05 -6.99
N GLU A 103 21.63 -12.71 -7.27
CA GLU A 103 22.58 -13.62 -7.93
C GLU A 103 23.02 -14.75 -7.01
N ASP A 104 23.40 -14.45 -5.77
CA ASP A 104 23.84 -15.44 -4.76
C ASP A 104 22.76 -16.50 -4.50
N LYS A 105 21.49 -16.09 -4.47
CA LYS A 105 20.35 -17.00 -4.27
C LYS A 105 19.84 -17.63 -5.56
N GLY A 106 20.48 -17.40 -6.70
CA GLY A 106 20.10 -17.98 -7.98
C GLY A 106 18.72 -17.57 -8.48
N MET A 107 18.29 -16.34 -8.16
CA MET A 107 16.99 -15.85 -8.61
C MET A 107 16.94 -15.71 -10.14
N SER A 108 15.81 -16.04 -10.74
CA SER A 108 15.60 -15.77 -12.17
C SER A 108 15.64 -14.24 -12.44
N SER A 109 16.06 -13.86 -13.64
CA SER A 109 16.08 -12.44 -14.06
C SER A 109 14.70 -11.79 -13.96
N SER A 110 13.61 -12.56 -14.21
CA SER A 110 12.25 -12.09 -14.04
C SER A 110 11.92 -11.75 -12.59
N THR A 111 12.27 -12.65 -11.65
CA THR A 111 12.06 -12.45 -10.21
C THR A 111 12.87 -11.26 -9.70
N ALA A 112 14.16 -11.19 -10.05
CA ALA A 112 15.02 -10.07 -9.69
C ALA A 112 14.50 -8.74 -10.25
N GLY A 113 13.98 -8.73 -11.48
CA GLY A 113 13.35 -7.57 -12.10
C GLY A 113 12.08 -7.11 -11.37
N HIS A 114 11.25 -8.03 -10.89
CA HIS A 114 10.08 -7.69 -10.06
C HIS A 114 10.50 -7.08 -8.71
N LEU A 115 11.47 -7.69 -8.03
CA LEU A 115 12.00 -7.14 -6.77
C LEU A 115 12.62 -5.75 -6.97
N ALA A 116 13.33 -5.53 -8.08
CA ALA A 116 13.86 -4.21 -8.41
C ALA A 116 12.75 -3.15 -8.61
N LYS A 117 11.61 -3.53 -9.21
CA LYS A 117 10.45 -2.62 -9.30
C LYS A 117 9.90 -2.29 -7.92
N GLU A 118 9.70 -3.28 -7.04
CA GLU A 118 9.24 -3.04 -5.67
C GLU A 118 10.22 -2.16 -4.88
N TYR A 119 11.52 -2.39 -5.06
CA TYR A 119 12.58 -1.57 -4.50
C TYR A 119 12.44 -0.10 -4.93
N PHE A 120 12.35 0.17 -6.23
CA PHE A 120 12.25 1.54 -6.73
C PHE A 120 10.97 2.25 -6.29
N HIS A 121 9.83 1.56 -6.31
CA HIS A 121 8.57 2.14 -5.83
C HIS A 121 8.62 2.45 -4.33
N THR A 122 9.22 1.56 -3.53
CA THR A 122 9.42 1.80 -2.10
C THR A 122 10.36 2.98 -1.87
N LEU A 123 11.47 3.04 -2.60
CA LEU A 123 12.44 4.14 -2.49
C LEU A 123 11.83 5.50 -2.88
N ILE A 124 11.03 5.56 -3.94
CA ILE A 124 10.28 6.77 -4.34
C ILE A 124 9.39 7.23 -3.19
N ALA A 125 8.60 6.33 -2.59
CA ALA A 125 7.73 6.67 -1.47
C ALA A 125 8.53 7.13 -0.24
N ASP A 126 9.67 6.51 0.05
CA ASP A 126 10.53 6.89 1.16
C ASP A 126 11.23 8.24 0.93
N VAL A 127 11.53 8.60 -0.31
CA VAL A 127 12.04 9.94 -0.67
C VAL A 127 11.00 11.01 -0.35
N HIS A 128 9.73 10.78 -0.65
CA HIS A 128 8.65 11.70 -0.30
C HIS A 128 8.46 11.88 1.21
N LEU A 129 8.89 10.90 2.01
CA LEU A 129 8.80 10.93 3.48
C LEU A 129 10.04 11.53 4.16
N GLN A 130 11.03 12.08 3.43
CA GLN A 130 12.25 12.60 4.07
C GLN A 130 12.03 13.84 4.94
N ASN A 131 10.96 14.59 4.71
CA ASN A 131 10.56 15.75 5.51
C ASN A 131 9.49 15.37 6.55
N ARG A 132 9.70 14.27 7.29
CA ARG A 132 8.75 13.77 8.27
C ARG A 132 8.61 14.72 9.46
N LYS A 133 7.41 14.68 10.05
CA LYS A 133 7.10 15.32 11.32
C LYS A 133 7.92 14.72 12.47
N SER A 134 8.11 15.49 13.53
CA SER A 134 8.71 15.00 14.78
C SER A 134 7.83 13.95 15.47
N ALA A 135 8.40 13.19 16.40
CA ALA A 135 7.65 12.18 17.16
C ALA A 135 6.46 12.79 17.93
N ASP A 136 6.62 13.99 18.49
CA ASP A 136 5.56 14.67 19.23
C ASP A 136 4.43 15.14 18.31
N GLU A 137 4.76 15.65 17.12
CA GLU A 137 3.75 15.99 16.11
C GLU A 137 2.99 14.76 15.60
N LEU A 138 3.69 13.63 15.41
CA LEU A 138 3.07 12.36 14.99
C LEU A 138 2.13 11.82 16.08
N ALA A 139 2.50 11.94 17.36
CA ALA A 139 1.68 11.46 18.48
C ALA A 139 0.35 12.22 18.61
N GLY A 140 0.28 13.46 18.13
CA GLY A 140 -0.92 14.29 18.15
C GLY A 140 -1.79 14.19 16.89
N MET A 141 -1.39 13.40 15.88
CA MET A 141 -2.13 13.32 14.62
C MET A 141 -3.36 12.41 14.70
N ASP A 142 -4.36 12.76 13.90
CA ASP A 142 -5.46 11.83 13.61
C ASP A 142 -4.92 10.54 12.94
N TYR A 143 -5.48 9.39 13.33
CA TYR A 143 -4.97 8.09 12.85
C TYR A 143 -5.03 7.95 11.31
N ALA A 144 -6.03 8.54 10.65
CA ALA A 144 -6.15 8.45 9.21
C ALA A 144 -5.09 9.29 8.47
N GLU A 145 -4.66 10.41 9.08
CA GLU A 145 -3.56 11.23 8.57
C GLU A 145 -2.19 10.65 8.91
N LEU A 146 -2.07 9.99 10.09
CA LEU A 146 -0.85 9.32 10.54
C LEU A 146 -0.40 8.23 9.56
N GLU A 147 -1.33 7.53 8.92
CA GLU A 147 -1.03 6.53 7.88
C GLU A 147 -0.17 7.10 6.74
N GLY A 148 -0.34 8.37 6.38
CA GLY A 148 0.48 9.06 5.39
C GLY A 148 1.92 9.35 5.84
N GLU A 149 2.23 9.25 7.14
CA GLU A 149 3.56 9.41 7.69
C GLU A 149 4.30 8.09 7.95
N MET A 150 3.62 6.95 7.78
CA MET A 150 4.19 5.65 8.09
C MET A 150 5.26 5.23 7.08
N THR A 151 6.36 4.66 7.60
CA THR A 151 7.40 4.04 6.78
C THR A 151 7.00 2.67 6.24
N GLY A 152 5.80 2.21 6.55
CA GLY A 152 5.21 0.96 6.09
C GLY A 152 5.48 -0.22 7.02
N HIS A 153 5.27 -1.44 6.52
CA HIS A 153 5.35 -2.67 7.31
C HIS A 153 6.77 -2.90 7.87
N PRO A 154 6.94 -3.18 9.17
CA PRO A 154 8.25 -3.26 9.81
C PRO A 154 9.15 -4.37 9.23
N TRP A 155 8.58 -5.56 8.93
CA TRP A 155 9.35 -6.74 8.50
C TRP A 155 9.34 -7.00 6.99
N ILE A 156 8.70 -6.15 6.19
CA ILE A 156 8.72 -6.27 4.74
C ILE A 156 9.61 -5.17 4.18
N THR A 157 10.71 -5.55 3.56
CA THR A 157 11.74 -4.63 3.08
C THR A 157 11.18 -3.67 2.03
N TYR A 158 10.53 -4.20 0.97
CA TYR A 158 9.95 -3.41 -0.11
C TYR A 158 8.43 -3.25 0.09
N ASN A 159 8.04 -2.61 1.18
CA ASN A 159 6.66 -2.58 1.65
C ASN A 159 5.73 -1.58 0.93
N LYS A 160 6.25 -0.79 0.02
CA LYS A 160 5.49 0.18 -0.80
C LYS A 160 5.67 -0.09 -2.30
N GLY A 161 5.78 -1.37 -2.66
CA GLY A 161 6.02 -1.79 -4.03
C GLY A 161 4.95 -1.33 -5.00
N ARG A 162 3.67 -1.41 -4.66
CA ARG A 162 2.51 -0.89 -5.41
C ARG A 162 2.62 -1.06 -6.91
N ILE A 163 3.09 -2.25 -7.35
CA ILE A 163 3.26 -2.53 -8.77
C ILE A 163 1.88 -2.55 -9.44
N GLY A 164 1.73 -1.72 -10.44
CA GLY A 164 0.48 -1.36 -11.10
C GLY A 164 0.24 0.15 -11.10
N PHE A 165 0.76 0.88 -10.10
CA PHE A 165 0.73 2.33 -10.11
C PHE A 165 1.87 2.90 -10.97
N GLY A 166 1.54 3.87 -11.82
CA GLY A 166 2.50 4.81 -12.36
C GLY A 166 2.80 5.93 -11.36
N TYR A 167 3.70 6.85 -11.73
CA TYR A 167 4.04 7.96 -10.84
C TYR A 167 2.88 8.93 -10.64
N ASP A 168 2.04 9.14 -11.66
CA ASP A 168 0.82 9.96 -11.54
C ASP A 168 -0.18 9.33 -10.55
N ASP A 169 -0.40 8.00 -10.63
CA ASP A 169 -1.23 7.28 -9.68
C ASP A 169 -0.68 7.38 -8.26
N TYR A 170 0.65 7.31 -8.10
CA TYR A 170 1.31 7.51 -6.82
C TYR A 170 1.01 8.90 -6.24
N LEU A 171 1.13 9.95 -7.04
CA LEU A 171 0.85 11.33 -6.61
C LEU A 171 -0.61 11.55 -6.23
N ARG A 172 -1.54 10.84 -6.88
CA ARG A 172 -2.98 10.99 -6.66
C ARG A 172 -3.50 10.12 -5.52
N PHE A 173 -2.99 8.91 -5.38
CA PHE A 173 -3.64 7.86 -4.56
C PHE A 173 -2.78 7.30 -3.43
N ALA A 174 -1.49 7.62 -3.37
CA ALA A 174 -0.65 7.11 -2.29
C ALA A 174 -0.92 7.84 -0.97
N PRO A 175 -0.98 7.12 0.17
CA PRO A 175 -1.22 7.72 1.50
C PRO A 175 -0.22 8.82 1.84
N GLU A 176 1.04 8.67 1.41
CA GLU A 176 2.12 9.63 1.65
C GLU A 176 1.85 11.01 1.03
N GLN A 177 1.01 11.05 -0.02
CA GLN A 177 0.64 12.30 -0.68
C GLN A 177 -0.49 13.04 0.05
N LYS A 178 -1.18 12.36 0.99
CA LYS A 178 -2.27 12.92 1.81
C LYS A 178 -3.35 13.62 0.98
N GLN A 179 -3.55 13.15 -0.25
CA GLN A 179 -4.61 13.65 -1.10
C GLN A 179 -5.94 13.01 -0.67
N LYS A 180 -6.95 13.85 -0.52
CA LYS A 180 -8.32 13.36 -0.37
C LYS A 180 -8.85 12.95 -1.72
N ILE A 181 -9.42 11.77 -1.81
CA ILE A 181 -10.03 11.25 -3.03
C ILE A 181 -11.53 11.06 -2.83
N LYS A 182 -12.29 11.09 -3.91
CA LYS A 182 -13.66 10.61 -3.97
C LYS A 182 -13.67 9.18 -4.51
N LEU A 183 -14.65 8.40 -4.09
CA LEU A 183 -14.90 7.09 -4.68
C LEU A 183 -15.95 7.23 -5.76
N SER A 184 -15.75 6.56 -6.89
CA SER A 184 -16.77 6.38 -7.89
C SER A 184 -17.73 5.27 -7.45
N TRP A 185 -18.92 5.24 -8.03
CA TRP A 185 -19.93 4.24 -7.74
C TRP A 185 -20.41 3.59 -9.04
N ILE A 186 -20.73 2.32 -8.93
CA ILE A 186 -21.30 1.53 -10.02
C ILE A 186 -22.53 0.79 -9.51
N ALA A 187 -23.50 0.59 -10.38
CA ALA A 187 -24.58 -0.35 -10.17
C ALA A 187 -24.18 -1.70 -10.76
N VAL A 188 -24.35 -2.78 -10.00
CA VAL A 188 -24.09 -4.14 -10.45
C VAL A 188 -25.36 -4.96 -10.31
N ALA A 189 -25.78 -5.60 -11.39
CA ALA A 189 -27.02 -6.37 -11.42
C ALA A 189 -26.99 -7.51 -10.37
N LYS A 190 -28.07 -7.63 -9.59
CA LYS A 190 -28.20 -8.63 -8.51
C LYS A 190 -28.04 -10.07 -8.98
N GLN A 191 -28.30 -10.34 -10.27
CA GLN A 191 -28.10 -11.67 -10.86
C GLN A 191 -26.63 -12.10 -10.96
N ILE A 192 -25.67 -11.15 -10.88
CA ILE A 192 -24.22 -11.42 -10.94
C ILE A 192 -23.49 -10.98 -9.67
N ALA A 193 -24.20 -10.47 -8.68
CA ALA A 193 -23.64 -9.96 -7.43
C ALA A 193 -24.38 -10.52 -6.21
N SER A 194 -23.73 -10.50 -5.06
CA SER A 194 -24.34 -10.85 -3.78
C SER A 194 -23.97 -9.83 -2.72
N PHE A 195 -24.87 -9.64 -1.76
CA PHE A 195 -24.66 -8.80 -0.58
C PHE A 195 -24.67 -9.66 0.66
N HIS A 196 -23.70 -9.44 1.55
CA HIS A 196 -23.59 -10.16 2.83
C HIS A 196 -23.32 -9.14 3.94
N SER A 197 -24.10 -9.20 5.00
CA SER A 197 -24.01 -8.29 6.14
C SER A 197 -24.32 -9.01 7.45
N LEU A 198 -24.39 -8.27 8.55
CA LEU A 198 -24.97 -8.74 9.81
C LEU A 198 -26.48 -8.96 9.63
N ASP A 199 -27.06 -9.91 10.36
CA ASP A 199 -28.49 -10.28 10.26
C ASP A 199 -29.46 -9.09 10.50
N THR A 200 -28.97 -8.06 11.18
CA THR A 200 -29.72 -6.85 11.52
C THR A 200 -29.54 -5.69 10.54
N LEU A 201 -28.82 -5.89 9.42
CA LEU A 201 -28.43 -4.82 8.52
C LEU A 201 -28.66 -5.22 7.06
N GLY A 202 -29.66 -4.65 6.43
CA GLY A 202 -29.96 -4.84 5.01
C GLY A 202 -29.09 -3.98 4.09
N PHE A 203 -29.18 -4.23 2.79
CA PHE A 203 -28.47 -3.43 1.78
C PHE A 203 -28.94 -1.97 1.81
N ASP A 204 -30.25 -1.75 1.85
CA ASP A 204 -30.84 -0.41 1.84
C ASP A 204 -30.43 0.37 3.10
N ASP A 205 -30.38 -0.29 4.28
CA ASP A 205 -29.91 0.34 5.51
C ASP A 205 -28.46 0.83 5.39
N VAL A 206 -27.58 0.04 4.72
CA VAL A 206 -26.19 0.46 4.47
C VAL A 206 -26.15 1.64 3.50
N MET A 207 -26.93 1.61 2.45
CA MET A 207 -26.94 2.71 1.46
C MET A 207 -27.47 4.02 2.07
N GLU A 208 -28.50 3.97 2.88
CA GLU A 208 -29.04 5.13 3.59
C GLU A 208 -28.07 5.71 4.64
N GLN A 209 -27.21 4.88 5.24
CA GLN A 209 -26.18 5.33 6.16
C GLN A 209 -24.98 5.96 5.42
N GLU A 210 -24.61 5.42 4.27
CA GLU A 210 -23.39 5.82 3.55
C GLU A 210 -23.61 6.90 2.50
N LEU A 211 -24.82 7.04 1.94
CA LEU A 211 -25.16 7.99 0.88
C LEU A 211 -26.27 8.92 1.31
N SER A 212 -26.24 10.17 0.87
CA SER A 212 -27.36 11.07 1.07
C SER A 212 -28.54 10.68 0.17
N GLY A 213 -29.75 11.05 0.58
CA GLY A 213 -30.93 10.86 -0.25
C GLY A 213 -30.82 11.54 -1.62
N LYS A 214 -30.05 12.63 -1.73
CA LYS A 214 -29.77 13.28 -3.01
C LYS A 214 -28.93 12.40 -3.92
N THR A 215 -27.84 11.83 -3.40
CA THR A 215 -26.95 10.95 -4.17
C THR A 215 -27.67 9.67 -4.59
N LEU A 216 -28.48 9.09 -3.71
CA LEU A 216 -29.32 7.94 -4.05
C LEU A 216 -30.30 8.26 -5.18
N ALA A 217 -30.99 9.40 -5.12
CA ALA A 217 -31.90 9.83 -6.18
C ALA A 217 -31.18 10.10 -7.52
N GLU A 218 -29.94 10.61 -7.48
CA GLU A 218 -29.11 10.78 -8.68
C GLU A 218 -28.74 9.43 -9.30
N PHE A 219 -28.40 8.42 -8.50
CA PHE A 219 -28.08 7.06 -8.96
C PHE A 219 -29.33 6.37 -9.56
N GLU A 220 -30.48 6.47 -8.91
CA GLU A 220 -31.74 5.95 -9.43
C GLU A 220 -32.13 6.62 -10.75
N LYS A 221 -31.95 7.92 -10.86
CA LYS A 221 -32.18 8.66 -12.10
C LYS A 221 -31.30 8.20 -13.23
N GLU A 222 -29.99 7.92 -12.95
CA GLU A 222 -29.05 7.42 -13.95
C GLU A 222 -29.53 6.08 -14.52
N LEU A 223 -29.95 5.14 -13.66
CA LEU A 223 -30.50 3.85 -14.09
C LEU A 223 -31.81 4.01 -14.86
N THR A 224 -32.74 4.80 -14.33
CA THR A 224 -34.06 5.04 -14.98
C THR A 224 -33.90 5.70 -16.35
N SER A 225 -32.90 6.54 -16.55
CA SER A 225 -32.62 7.17 -17.85
C SER A 225 -32.22 6.17 -18.93
N GLN A 226 -31.84 4.96 -18.54
CA GLN A 226 -31.47 3.83 -19.38
C GLN A 226 -32.53 2.71 -19.38
N ASP A 227 -33.75 3.01 -18.92
CA ASP A 227 -34.87 2.06 -18.79
C ASP A 227 -34.57 0.87 -17.83
N LEU A 228 -33.66 1.07 -16.83
CA LEU A 228 -33.26 0.07 -15.84
C LEU A 228 -33.95 0.31 -14.49
N LEU A 229 -34.28 -0.78 -13.78
CA LEU A 229 -34.94 -0.73 -12.48
C LEU A 229 -33.88 -0.73 -11.37
N ALA A 230 -33.80 0.30 -10.56
CA ALA A 230 -32.86 0.44 -9.44
C ALA A 230 -32.93 -0.75 -8.46
N ALA A 231 -34.12 -1.31 -8.25
CA ALA A 231 -34.34 -2.48 -7.39
C ALA A 231 -33.60 -3.75 -7.84
N ASP A 232 -33.15 -3.83 -9.09
CA ASP A 232 -32.42 -4.97 -9.65
C ASP A 232 -30.91 -4.87 -9.48
N TYR A 233 -30.42 -3.81 -8.85
CA TYR A 233 -29.00 -3.52 -8.73
C TYR A 233 -28.55 -3.35 -7.27
N TYR A 234 -27.26 -3.71 -7.03
CA TYR A 234 -26.51 -3.26 -5.86
C TYR A 234 -25.60 -2.09 -6.25
N TYR A 235 -25.51 -1.07 -5.39
CA TYR A 235 -24.56 0.04 -5.56
C TYR A 235 -23.25 -0.32 -4.86
N ILE A 236 -22.14 -0.22 -5.59
CA ILE A 236 -20.83 -0.63 -5.11
C ILE A 236 -19.84 0.53 -5.33
N PRO A 237 -19.13 0.98 -4.27
CA PRO A 237 -18.06 1.95 -4.46
C PRO A 237 -16.86 1.31 -5.16
N VAL A 238 -16.20 2.07 -6.02
CA VAL A 238 -15.05 1.62 -6.79
C VAL A 238 -13.97 2.70 -6.82
N HIS A 239 -12.71 2.27 -6.76
CA HIS A 239 -11.59 3.18 -6.94
C HIS A 239 -11.41 3.52 -8.42
N GLU A 240 -11.17 4.79 -8.76
CA GLU A 240 -10.98 5.26 -10.15
C GLU A 240 -9.92 4.42 -10.90
N TRP A 241 -8.79 4.14 -10.25
CA TRP A 241 -7.73 3.33 -10.86
C TRP A 241 -8.24 1.92 -11.22
N GLN A 242 -8.99 1.28 -10.32
CA GLN A 242 -9.57 -0.06 -10.54
C GLN A 242 -10.58 -0.04 -11.67
N TRP A 243 -11.41 1.00 -11.74
CA TRP A 243 -12.35 1.19 -12.82
C TRP A 243 -11.66 1.26 -14.17
N MET A 244 -10.69 2.18 -14.32
CA MET A 244 -10.04 2.46 -15.59
C MET A 244 -9.09 1.35 -16.06
N ASN A 245 -8.37 0.72 -15.13
CA ASN A 245 -7.31 -0.23 -15.48
C ASN A 245 -7.75 -1.70 -15.44
N VAL A 246 -8.88 -2.00 -14.82
CA VAL A 246 -9.33 -3.39 -14.61
C VAL A 246 -10.78 -3.59 -15.03
N ILE A 247 -11.73 -2.82 -14.47
CA ILE A 247 -13.15 -3.10 -14.71
C ILE A 247 -13.50 -2.83 -16.18
N VAL A 248 -13.21 -1.65 -16.69
CA VAL A 248 -13.51 -1.33 -18.10
C VAL A 248 -12.88 -2.33 -19.08
N PRO A 249 -11.57 -2.63 -19.03
CA PRO A 249 -10.97 -3.54 -20.02
C PRO A 249 -11.35 -5.01 -19.88
N LEU A 250 -11.63 -5.49 -18.65
CA LEU A 250 -11.90 -6.91 -18.41
C LEU A 250 -13.38 -7.27 -18.32
N PHE A 251 -14.24 -6.29 -18.03
CA PHE A 251 -15.68 -6.50 -17.88
C PHE A 251 -16.51 -5.68 -18.89
N ALA A 252 -15.91 -5.33 -20.03
CA ALA A 252 -16.59 -4.56 -21.08
C ALA A 252 -17.88 -5.24 -21.58
N GLU A 253 -17.94 -6.56 -21.62
CA GLU A 253 -19.15 -7.31 -21.99
C GLU A 253 -20.27 -7.11 -20.97
N TYR A 254 -19.94 -7.07 -19.67
CA TYR A 254 -20.93 -6.83 -18.60
C TYR A 254 -21.43 -5.39 -18.65
N ILE A 255 -20.58 -4.43 -19.00
CA ILE A 255 -20.96 -3.03 -19.20
C ILE A 255 -21.87 -2.90 -20.42
N ALA A 256 -21.52 -3.56 -21.54
CA ALA A 256 -22.31 -3.52 -22.77
C ALA A 256 -23.70 -4.17 -22.66
N ASN A 257 -23.93 -5.01 -21.65
CA ASN A 257 -25.19 -5.68 -21.37
C ASN A 257 -25.89 -5.11 -20.12
N ASP A 258 -25.54 -3.92 -19.69
CA ASP A 258 -26.13 -3.20 -18.56
C ASP A 258 -26.05 -3.97 -17.21
N LEU A 259 -25.16 -4.98 -17.11
CA LEU A 259 -24.94 -5.71 -15.87
C LEU A 259 -24.03 -4.93 -14.91
N ILE A 260 -23.23 -4.00 -15.42
CA ILE A 260 -22.43 -3.03 -14.69
C ILE A 260 -22.68 -1.65 -15.30
N VAL A 261 -23.21 -0.72 -14.52
CA VAL A 261 -23.57 0.63 -14.96
C VAL A 261 -22.80 1.66 -14.12
N PRO A 262 -22.02 2.58 -14.71
CA PRO A 262 -21.35 3.63 -13.95
C PRO A 262 -22.38 4.66 -13.45
N LEU A 263 -22.31 5.01 -12.16
CA LEU A 263 -23.23 5.98 -11.51
C LEU A 263 -22.59 7.35 -11.26
N GLY A 264 -21.26 7.44 -11.37
CA GLY A 264 -20.51 8.67 -11.11
C GLY A 264 -19.81 8.69 -9.76
N GLU A 265 -19.43 9.88 -9.31
CA GLU A 265 -18.71 10.06 -8.03
C GLU A 265 -19.70 10.19 -6.86
N GLY A 266 -19.30 9.62 -5.72
CA GLY A 266 -19.95 9.88 -4.44
C GLY A 266 -19.63 11.28 -3.89
N GLU A 267 -20.39 11.70 -2.87
CA GLU A 267 -20.27 13.03 -2.27
C GLU A 267 -19.09 13.15 -1.29
N ASP A 268 -18.74 12.05 -0.62
CA ASP A 268 -17.74 12.03 0.45
C ASP A 268 -16.30 12.00 -0.06
N GLN A 269 -15.41 12.51 0.78
CA GLN A 269 -13.98 12.47 0.58
C GLN A 269 -13.34 11.46 1.53
N TYR A 270 -12.27 10.81 1.06
CA TYR A 270 -11.60 9.75 1.78
C TYR A 270 -10.08 9.93 1.77
N PHE A 271 -9.41 9.51 2.87
CA PHE A 271 -7.97 9.29 2.89
C PHE A 271 -7.64 7.83 2.61
N PRO A 272 -6.78 7.55 1.59
CA PRO A 272 -6.24 6.22 1.38
C PRO A 272 -5.30 5.85 2.54
N GLN A 273 -5.35 4.59 2.96
CA GLN A 273 -4.53 4.05 4.04
C GLN A 273 -3.36 3.20 3.50
N GLN A 274 -2.37 2.84 4.31
CA GLN A 274 -1.18 2.09 3.90
C GLN A 274 -1.50 0.74 3.23
N SER A 275 -2.66 0.16 3.54
CA SER A 275 -3.14 -1.03 2.83
C SER A 275 -3.40 -0.81 1.35
N ILE A 276 -3.43 0.45 0.88
CA ILE A 276 -3.73 0.98 -0.45
C ILE A 276 -5.16 0.69 -0.95
N ARG A 277 -5.92 -0.11 -0.25
CA ARG A 277 -7.29 -0.51 -0.57
C ARG A 277 -8.31 -0.20 0.52
N THR A 278 -7.88 0.39 1.62
CA THR A 278 -8.75 0.86 2.70
C THR A 278 -8.79 2.39 2.68
N PHE A 279 -9.98 2.93 2.80
CA PHE A 279 -10.27 4.36 2.68
C PHE A 279 -11.08 4.80 3.90
N VAL A 280 -10.59 5.83 4.58
CA VAL A 280 -11.26 6.40 5.76
C VAL A 280 -12.03 7.64 5.32
N ASN A 281 -13.33 7.68 5.59
CA ASN A 281 -14.18 8.83 5.29
C ASN A 281 -13.70 10.05 6.08
N THR A 282 -13.44 11.16 5.40
CA THR A 282 -12.98 12.41 6.02
C THR A 282 -14.08 13.48 6.07
N THR A 283 -15.18 13.26 5.38
CA THR A 283 -16.36 14.13 5.41
C THR A 283 -17.22 13.82 6.64
N ASN A 284 -17.45 12.53 6.91
CA ASN A 284 -18.17 12.05 8.08
C ASN A 284 -17.47 10.84 8.69
N ARG A 285 -16.94 10.98 9.90
CA ARG A 285 -16.18 9.93 10.61
C ARG A 285 -17.07 8.83 11.21
N ASP A 286 -18.36 9.05 11.28
CA ASP A 286 -19.34 8.04 11.76
C ASP A 286 -19.69 7.01 10.69
N LYS A 287 -19.39 7.30 9.41
CA LYS A 287 -19.55 6.36 8.31
C LYS A 287 -18.45 5.27 8.32
N TYR A 288 -18.73 4.16 7.66
CA TYR A 288 -17.82 3.02 7.61
C TYR A 288 -16.51 3.33 6.88
N HIS A 289 -15.45 2.63 7.29
CA HIS A 289 -14.26 2.51 6.46
C HIS A 289 -14.59 1.65 5.24
N VAL A 290 -14.20 2.13 4.07
CA VAL A 290 -14.45 1.42 2.81
C VAL A 290 -13.19 0.64 2.41
N LYS A 291 -13.32 -0.65 2.15
CA LYS A 291 -12.23 -1.51 1.70
C LYS A 291 -12.57 -2.09 0.33
N LEU A 292 -11.83 -1.69 -0.68
CA LEU A 292 -12.06 -2.03 -2.09
C LEU A 292 -11.03 -3.02 -2.62
N PRO A 293 -11.37 -3.85 -3.62
CA PRO A 293 -10.38 -4.59 -4.38
C PRO A 293 -9.53 -3.60 -5.18
N MET A 294 -8.21 -3.83 -5.16
CA MET A 294 -7.23 -3.11 -5.97
C MET A 294 -6.32 -4.15 -6.63
N SER A 295 -6.28 -4.21 -7.96
CA SER A 295 -5.49 -5.22 -8.69
C SER A 295 -4.02 -4.81 -8.83
N ILE A 296 -3.44 -4.29 -7.77
CA ILE A 296 -2.02 -3.96 -7.65
C ILE A 296 -1.30 -4.93 -6.74
N LEU A 297 -0.02 -5.17 -6.98
CA LEU A 297 0.85 -5.92 -6.08
C LEU A 297 1.44 -4.97 -5.04
N ASN A 298 1.19 -5.22 -3.76
CA ASN A 298 1.77 -4.45 -2.66
C ASN A 298 2.08 -5.38 -1.49
N THR A 299 3.26 -5.24 -0.88
CA THR A 299 3.74 -6.14 0.18
C THR A 299 3.62 -7.63 -0.19
N LEU A 300 4.12 -7.99 -1.35
CA LEU A 300 4.17 -9.35 -1.92
C LEU A 300 2.80 -9.99 -2.25
N VAL A 301 1.70 -9.24 -2.16
CA VAL A 301 0.34 -9.78 -2.38
C VAL A 301 -0.49 -8.85 -3.26
N TYR A 302 -1.21 -9.43 -4.22
CA TYR A 302 -2.26 -8.70 -4.94
C TYR A 302 -3.39 -8.29 -3.98
N ARG A 303 -3.82 -7.03 -4.10
CA ARG A 303 -4.77 -6.40 -3.16
C ARG A 303 -6.24 -6.62 -3.55
N GLY A 304 -6.57 -7.81 -4.06
CA GLY A 304 -7.95 -8.23 -4.27
C GLY A 304 -8.71 -8.51 -2.95
N LEU A 305 -10.01 -8.65 -3.05
CA LEU A 305 -10.87 -9.13 -1.96
C LEU A 305 -11.43 -10.51 -2.36
N PRO A 306 -10.91 -11.62 -1.78
CA PRO A 306 -11.44 -12.94 -2.05
C PRO A 306 -12.91 -13.05 -1.61
N SER A 307 -13.78 -13.59 -2.46
CA SER A 307 -15.22 -13.73 -2.20
C SER A 307 -15.51 -14.49 -0.91
N GLU A 308 -14.77 -15.56 -0.64
CA GLU A 308 -14.91 -16.35 0.59
C GLU A 308 -14.76 -15.48 1.85
N ARG A 309 -13.84 -14.53 1.86
CA ARG A 309 -13.63 -13.64 3.01
C ARG A 309 -14.76 -12.63 3.17
N THR A 310 -15.32 -12.15 2.07
CA THR A 310 -16.44 -11.21 2.13
C THR A 310 -17.72 -11.89 2.64
N VAL A 311 -17.93 -13.17 2.28
CA VAL A 311 -19.06 -13.97 2.77
C VAL A 311 -18.93 -14.29 4.27
N ILE A 312 -17.72 -14.62 4.73
CA ILE A 312 -17.48 -15.05 6.13
C ILE A 312 -17.35 -13.84 7.08
N ALA A 313 -16.92 -12.67 6.61
CA ALA A 313 -16.64 -11.53 7.46
C ALA A 313 -17.80 -11.09 8.38
N PRO A 314 -19.07 -11.05 7.95
CA PRO A 314 -20.18 -10.74 8.83
C PRO A 314 -20.33 -11.74 9.98
N GLN A 315 -20.18 -13.04 9.72
CA GLN A 315 -20.25 -14.11 10.73
C GLN A 315 -19.16 -13.97 11.79
N VAL A 316 -17.91 -13.65 11.37
CA VAL A 316 -16.80 -13.38 12.29
C VAL A 316 -17.12 -12.16 13.16
N THR A 317 -17.65 -11.10 12.58
CA THR A 317 -18.04 -9.88 13.29
C THR A 317 -19.14 -10.17 14.32
N GLN A 318 -20.16 -10.95 13.95
CA GLN A 318 -21.25 -11.37 14.83
C GLN A 318 -20.70 -12.16 16.04
N HIS A 319 -19.78 -13.08 15.78
CA HIS A 319 -19.15 -13.86 16.83
C HIS A 319 -18.34 -13.00 17.81
N ILE A 320 -17.53 -12.08 17.32
CA ILE A 320 -16.72 -11.17 18.14
C ILE A 320 -17.60 -10.27 18.99
N LYS A 321 -18.67 -9.70 18.44
CA LYS A 321 -19.65 -8.91 19.19
C LYS A 321 -20.24 -9.72 20.36
N GLY A 322 -20.63 -10.97 20.13
CA GLY A 322 -21.14 -11.85 21.17
C GLY A 322 -20.13 -12.19 22.29
N ILE A 323 -18.82 -12.09 22.03
CA ILE A 323 -17.77 -12.24 23.06
C ILE A 323 -17.65 -10.96 23.89
N ARG A 324 -17.68 -9.80 23.24
CA ARG A 324 -17.54 -8.51 23.91
C ARG A 324 -18.69 -8.24 24.90
N ASP A 325 -19.87 -8.70 24.57
CA ASP A 325 -21.09 -8.45 25.34
C ASP A 325 -21.30 -9.46 26.49
N ARG A 326 -20.33 -10.36 26.74
CA ARG A 326 -20.25 -11.28 27.88
C ARG A 326 -19.30 -10.77 28.95
#